data_f6bc9c924911c5855e560139e1ee1f18
#
_entry.id   f6bc9c924911c5855e560139e1ee1f18
#
_cell.length_a   1.000
_cell.length_b   1.000
_cell.length_c   1.000
_cell.angle_alpha   90.00
_cell.angle_beta   90.00
_cell.angle_gamma   90.00
#
_symmetry.space_group_name_H-M   'P 1'
#
loop_
_entity.id
_entity.type
_entity.pdbx_description
1 polymer ?
#
loop_
_entity_poly.entity_id
_entity_poly.type
_entity_poly.pdbx_seq_one_letter_code
_entity_poly.pdbx_strand_id
1 'polypeptide(L)'
;MAVQQEIKSQLAKLLATENIVVEHKHCETAQFNVDTRVLTLPLWEKASNYVYDMLVGHEVGHALFTPNVDPPKDIPHQFLNVVEDARIEKLMKRKYLGIAKSFYRGYNEMHQDDFFELDGEDISNLNLADRANLYFKIGSFINIPFSAPETEIISLINNAETFTAVSYTHLTLPTKA
;
A
#
# COMPACT_ATOMS: atom_id res chain seq x y z
N MET A 1 7.54 24.60 -1.08
CA MET A 1 7.57 23.47 -0.10
C MET A 1 6.51 23.61 0.99
N ALA A 2 6.52 24.63 1.86
CA ALA A 2 5.55 24.73 2.96
C ALA A 2 4.06 24.69 2.54
N VAL A 3 3.67 25.44 1.51
CA VAL A 3 2.27 25.45 1.01
C VAL A 3 1.84 24.06 0.50
N GLN A 4 2.73 23.34 -0.15
CA GLN A 4 2.42 21.98 -0.63
C GLN A 4 2.23 21.00 0.53
N GLN A 5 3.07 21.09 1.56
CA GLN A 5 2.94 20.26 2.77
C GLN A 5 1.61 20.51 3.49
N GLU A 6 1.22 21.78 3.61
CA GLU A 6 -0.07 22.15 4.21
C GLU A 6 -1.26 21.57 3.42
N ILE A 7 -1.23 21.68 2.08
CA ILE A 7 -2.27 21.10 1.19
C ILE A 7 -2.35 19.58 1.40
N LYS A 8 -1.23 18.86 1.48
CA LYS A 8 -1.22 17.40 1.69
C LYS A 8 -1.73 17.03 3.09
N SER A 9 -1.40 17.84 4.10
CA SER A 9 -1.93 17.66 5.46
C SER A 9 -3.45 17.87 5.50
N GLN A 10 -3.98 18.87 4.80
CA GLN A 10 -5.42 19.10 4.70
C GLN A 10 -6.12 17.99 3.92
N LEU A 11 -5.54 17.52 2.82
CA LEU A 11 -6.04 16.39 2.05
C LEU A 11 -6.15 15.13 2.92
N ALA A 12 -5.11 14.81 3.68
CA ALA A 12 -5.10 13.65 4.58
C ALA A 12 -6.24 13.71 5.60
N LYS A 13 -6.40 14.84 6.28
CA LYS A 13 -7.48 15.05 7.27
C LYS A 13 -8.87 14.95 6.64
N LEU A 14 -9.04 15.52 5.45
CA LEU A 14 -10.31 15.47 4.73
C LEU A 14 -10.68 14.05 4.32
N LEU A 15 -9.72 13.28 3.79
CA LEU A 15 -9.95 11.90 3.37
C LEU A 15 -10.15 10.98 4.57
N ALA A 16 -9.40 11.17 5.66
CA ALA A 16 -9.53 10.39 6.89
C ALA A 16 -10.87 10.63 7.61
N THR A 17 -11.58 11.73 7.28
CA THR A 17 -12.80 12.15 7.99
C THR A 17 -12.60 12.36 9.50
N GLU A 18 -11.37 12.58 9.92
CA GLU A 18 -10.95 12.86 11.29
C GLU A 18 -9.75 13.79 11.33
N ASN A 19 -9.49 14.38 12.49
CA ASN A 19 -8.36 15.28 12.68
C ASN A 19 -7.09 14.52 13.07
N ILE A 20 -6.53 13.74 12.13
CA ILE A 20 -5.23 13.08 12.31
C ILE A 20 -4.10 14.10 12.41
N VAL A 21 -3.04 13.74 13.10
CA VAL A 21 -1.79 14.52 13.11
C VAL A 21 -0.99 14.18 11.86
N VAL A 22 -0.57 15.18 11.10
CA VAL A 22 0.28 14.99 9.91
C VAL A 22 1.63 15.62 10.13
N GLU A 23 2.68 14.82 10.02
CA GLU A 23 4.07 15.25 10.13
C GLU A 23 4.81 15.05 8.82
N HIS A 24 5.74 15.94 8.51
CA HIS A 24 6.63 15.82 7.35
C HIS A 24 8.05 15.62 7.85
N LYS A 25 8.69 14.51 7.50
CA LYS A 25 10.03 14.13 7.98
C LYS A 25 10.90 13.58 6.85
N HIS A 26 12.21 13.60 7.04
CA HIS A 26 13.11 12.82 6.21
C HIS A 26 12.98 11.34 6.58
N CYS A 27 12.30 10.58 5.76
CA CYS A 27 12.08 9.14 5.90
C CYS A 27 12.00 8.50 4.51
N GLU A 28 12.16 7.18 4.46
CA GLU A 28 12.19 6.41 3.21
C GLU A 28 10.82 6.36 2.54
N THR A 29 9.75 6.23 3.33
CA THR A 29 8.38 6.17 2.82
C THR A 29 7.39 6.80 3.81
N ALA A 30 6.14 6.95 3.39
CA ALA A 30 5.06 7.34 4.28
C ALA A 30 4.72 6.20 5.25
N GLN A 31 4.13 6.56 6.40
CA GLN A 31 3.63 5.58 7.38
C GLN A 31 2.51 6.18 8.22
N PHE A 32 1.56 5.34 8.60
CA PHE A 32 0.50 5.71 9.54
C PHE A 32 0.57 4.87 10.82
N ASN A 33 0.61 5.54 11.96
CA ASN A 33 0.56 4.87 13.25
C ASN A 33 -0.90 4.82 13.73
N VAL A 34 -1.46 3.61 13.79
CA VAL A 34 -2.88 3.38 14.14
C VAL A 34 -3.20 3.71 15.60
N ASP A 35 -2.21 3.59 16.51
CA ASP A 35 -2.38 3.88 17.94
C ASP A 35 -2.42 5.39 18.20
N THR A 36 -1.40 6.10 17.68
CA THR A 36 -1.23 7.53 17.93
C THR A 36 -1.97 8.41 16.94
N ARG A 37 -2.53 7.82 15.86
CA ARG A 37 -3.21 8.54 14.77
C ARG A 37 -2.31 9.58 14.10
N VAL A 38 -1.03 9.26 13.96
CA VAL A 38 -0.04 10.12 13.31
C VAL A 38 0.29 9.59 11.91
N LEU A 39 0.11 10.42 10.92
CA LEU A 39 0.56 10.22 9.55
C LEU A 39 1.91 10.91 9.35
N THR A 40 2.95 10.16 9.02
CA THR A 40 4.25 10.70 8.62
C THR A 40 4.39 10.63 7.10
N LEU A 41 4.66 11.78 6.47
CA LEU A 41 4.93 11.89 5.04
C LEU A 41 6.40 12.21 4.79
N PRO A 42 7.04 11.60 3.78
CA PRO A 42 8.43 11.87 3.45
C PRO A 42 8.61 13.29 2.87
N LEU A 43 9.79 13.86 3.05
CA LEU A 43 10.23 15.09 2.42
C LEU A 43 11.02 14.76 1.14
N TRP A 44 10.35 14.32 0.09
CA TRP A 44 10.98 14.02 -1.20
C TRP A 44 10.96 15.25 -2.11
N GLU A 45 12.11 15.66 -2.57
CA GLU A 45 12.25 16.89 -3.40
C GLU A 45 11.69 16.72 -4.81
N LYS A 46 11.78 15.50 -5.38
CA LYS A 46 11.44 15.21 -6.78
C LYS A 46 10.07 14.56 -6.97
N ALA A 47 9.41 14.10 -5.91
CA ALA A 47 8.13 13.42 -6.04
C ALA A 47 7.01 14.35 -6.53
N SER A 48 6.25 13.88 -7.50
CA SER A 48 5.11 14.61 -8.03
C SER A 48 3.94 14.73 -7.05
N ASN A 49 2.97 15.55 -7.40
CA ASN A 49 1.71 15.59 -6.66
C ASN A 49 0.97 14.24 -6.66
N TYR A 50 1.10 13.45 -7.74
CA TYR A 50 0.46 12.13 -7.81
C TYR A 50 1.06 11.13 -6.84
N VAL A 51 2.38 11.14 -6.68
CA VAL A 51 3.07 10.31 -5.68
C VAL A 51 2.61 10.69 -4.28
N TYR A 52 2.62 11.98 -3.93
CA TYR A 52 2.17 12.41 -2.61
C TYR A 52 0.68 12.12 -2.35
N ASP A 53 -0.20 12.35 -3.33
CA ASP A 53 -1.63 12.04 -3.18
C ASP A 53 -1.87 10.53 -3.02
N MET A 54 -1.08 9.70 -3.73
CA MET A 54 -1.09 8.25 -3.58
C MET A 54 -0.63 7.83 -2.18
N LEU A 55 0.51 8.37 -1.69
CA LEU A 55 1.00 8.09 -0.34
C LEU A 55 -0.01 8.50 0.74
N VAL A 56 -0.58 9.69 0.62
CA VAL A 56 -1.66 10.15 1.52
C VAL A 56 -2.85 9.19 1.44
N GLY A 57 -3.27 8.81 0.25
CA GLY A 57 -4.39 7.88 0.05
C GLY A 57 -4.13 6.51 0.65
N HIS A 58 -2.93 5.98 0.51
CA HIS A 58 -2.51 4.71 1.10
C HIS A 58 -2.59 4.76 2.63
N GLU A 59 -1.92 5.73 3.24
CA GLU A 59 -1.86 5.85 4.71
C GLU A 59 -3.22 6.18 5.34
N VAL A 60 -4.02 7.02 4.68
CA VAL A 60 -5.41 7.25 5.10
C VAL A 60 -6.25 5.98 4.94
N GLY A 61 -5.93 5.11 3.99
CA GLY A 61 -6.54 3.78 3.89
C GLY A 61 -6.33 2.97 5.16
N HIS A 62 -5.12 2.97 5.73
CA HIS A 62 -4.86 2.37 7.04
C HIS A 62 -5.64 3.08 8.15
N ALA A 63 -5.68 4.41 8.15
CA ALA A 63 -6.44 5.16 9.14
C ALA A 63 -7.94 4.79 9.18
N LEU A 64 -8.54 4.55 8.00
CA LEU A 64 -9.96 4.26 7.88
C LEU A 64 -10.33 2.79 8.05
N PHE A 65 -9.47 1.88 7.62
CA PHE A 65 -9.86 0.50 7.39
C PHE A 65 -9.03 -0.53 8.17
N THR A 66 -7.83 -0.18 8.64
CA THR A 66 -7.02 -1.10 9.45
C THR A 66 -7.42 -0.95 10.92
N PRO A 67 -7.94 -2.01 11.55
CA PRO A 67 -8.32 -1.94 12.96
C PRO A 67 -7.07 -1.90 13.85
N ASN A 68 -7.18 -1.21 14.97
CA ASN A 68 -6.16 -1.21 16.01
C ASN A 68 -6.28 -2.48 16.87
N VAL A 69 -5.78 -3.59 16.35
CA VAL A 69 -5.75 -4.89 17.02
C VAL A 69 -4.39 -5.55 16.83
N ASP A 70 -3.97 -6.35 17.79
CA ASP A 70 -2.74 -7.12 17.65
C ASP A 70 -2.84 -8.07 16.44
N PRO A 71 -1.84 -8.08 15.54
CA PRO A 71 -1.83 -9.01 14.43
C PRO A 71 -1.67 -10.45 14.93
N PRO A 72 -2.17 -11.46 14.18
CA PRO A 72 -1.94 -12.86 14.49
C PRO A 72 -0.43 -13.15 14.56
N LYS A 73 0.01 -13.79 15.65
CA LYS A 73 1.45 -14.02 15.93
C LYS A 73 2.09 -15.11 15.07
N ASP A 74 1.26 -15.95 14.49
CA ASP A 74 1.65 -17.09 13.64
C ASP A 74 1.81 -16.71 12.17
N ILE A 75 1.51 -15.46 11.81
CA ILE A 75 1.61 -14.97 10.43
C ILE A 75 2.82 -14.05 10.29
N PRO A 76 3.70 -14.26 9.29
CA PRO A 76 4.76 -13.32 9.01
C PRO A 76 4.18 -11.94 8.66
N HIS A 77 4.69 -10.91 9.34
CA HIS A 77 4.19 -9.54 9.23
C HIS A 77 4.19 -9.01 7.78
N GLN A 78 5.19 -9.43 6.98
CA GLN A 78 5.29 -9.08 5.56
C GLN A 78 4.05 -9.52 4.77
N PHE A 79 3.53 -10.73 5.01
CA PHE A 79 2.34 -11.22 4.30
C PHE A 79 1.09 -10.45 4.70
N LEU A 80 0.93 -10.17 6.00
CA LEU A 80 -0.18 -9.36 6.48
C LEU A 80 -0.20 -7.98 5.83
N ASN A 81 0.96 -7.32 5.76
CA ASN A 81 1.08 -6.00 5.16
C ASN A 81 0.65 -6.03 3.68
N VAL A 82 1.17 -6.98 2.88
CA VAL A 82 0.83 -7.07 1.45
C VAL A 82 -0.68 -7.25 1.24
N VAL A 83 -1.31 -8.14 2.01
CA VAL A 83 -2.76 -8.39 1.86
C VAL A 83 -3.57 -7.20 2.34
N GLU A 84 -3.16 -6.58 3.45
CA GLU A 84 -3.85 -5.40 3.99
C GLU A 84 -3.69 -4.20 3.06
N ASP A 85 -2.50 -3.95 2.52
CA ASP A 85 -2.25 -2.89 1.53
C ASP A 85 -3.18 -3.05 0.31
N ALA A 86 -3.24 -4.26 -0.27
CA ALA A 86 -4.11 -4.53 -1.40
C ALA A 86 -5.59 -4.26 -1.06
N ARG A 87 -6.03 -4.65 0.16
CA ARG A 87 -7.39 -4.45 0.63
C ARG A 87 -7.72 -2.98 0.85
N ILE A 88 -6.89 -2.25 1.60
CA ILE A 88 -7.16 -0.84 1.93
C ILE A 88 -7.14 0.04 0.69
N GLU A 89 -6.21 -0.18 -0.23
CA GLU A 89 -6.16 0.57 -1.49
C GLU A 89 -7.40 0.33 -2.36
N LYS A 90 -7.88 -0.91 -2.44
CA LYS A 90 -9.13 -1.24 -3.11
C LYS A 90 -10.30 -0.48 -2.49
N LEU A 91 -10.41 -0.48 -1.17
CA LEU A 91 -11.46 0.23 -0.45
C LEU A 91 -11.36 1.75 -0.62
N MET A 92 -10.15 2.32 -0.61
CA MET A 92 -9.91 3.73 -0.89
C MET A 92 -10.36 4.13 -2.31
N LYS A 93 -9.98 3.34 -3.31
CA LYS A 93 -10.37 3.58 -4.71
C LYS A 93 -11.89 3.50 -4.92
N ARG A 94 -12.59 2.67 -4.14
CA ARG A 94 -14.06 2.58 -4.14
C ARG A 94 -14.72 3.75 -3.42
N LYS A 95 -14.18 4.15 -2.26
CA LYS A 95 -14.72 5.25 -1.46
C LYS A 95 -14.49 6.61 -2.12
N TYR A 96 -13.34 6.81 -2.72
CA TYR A 96 -12.90 8.07 -3.32
C TYR A 96 -12.45 7.84 -4.77
N LEU A 97 -13.40 7.83 -5.71
CA LEU A 97 -13.14 7.48 -7.12
C LEU A 97 -12.02 8.32 -7.76
N GLY A 98 -11.89 9.59 -7.36
CA GLY A 98 -10.84 10.48 -7.88
C GLY A 98 -9.41 10.05 -7.54
N ILE A 99 -9.22 9.34 -6.42
CA ILE A 99 -7.88 8.96 -5.96
C ILE A 99 -7.27 7.82 -6.79
N ALA A 100 -8.10 7.05 -7.49
CA ALA A 100 -7.63 5.94 -8.35
C ALA A 100 -6.61 6.43 -9.40
N LYS A 101 -6.80 7.67 -9.91
CA LYS A 101 -5.85 8.28 -10.83
C LYS A 101 -4.50 8.59 -10.17
N SER A 102 -4.50 9.02 -8.91
CA SER A 102 -3.28 9.30 -8.17
C SER A 102 -2.53 8.00 -7.86
N PHE A 103 -3.23 6.92 -7.48
CA PHE A 103 -2.62 5.59 -7.32
C PHE A 103 -1.96 5.12 -8.62
N TYR A 104 -2.68 5.16 -9.74
CA TYR A 104 -2.16 4.71 -11.02
C TYR A 104 -0.91 5.51 -11.44
N ARG A 105 -0.97 6.86 -11.39
CA ARG A 105 0.13 7.71 -11.81
C ARG A 105 1.29 7.72 -10.83
N GLY A 106 1.00 7.70 -9.52
CA GLY A 106 2.02 7.67 -8.48
C GLY A 106 2.86 6.40 -8.55
N TYR A 107 2.20 5.24 -8.65
CA TYR A 107 2.94 3.97 -8.80
C TYR A 107 3.70 3.85 -10.13
N ASN A 108 3.16 4.41 -11.22
CA ASN A 108 3.90 4.46 -12.49
C ASN A 108 5.15 5.30 -12.37
N GLU A 109 5.08 6.47 -11.74
CA GLU A 109 6.25 7.34 -11.51
C GLU A 109 7.29 6.64 -10.64
N MET A 110 6.86 6.04 -9.51
CA MET A 110 7.76 5.28 -8.64
C MET A 110 8.43 4.11 -9.37
N HIS A 111 7.71 3.42 -10.24
CA HIS A 111 8.27 2.35 -11.06
C HIS A 111 9.31 2.89 -12.07
N GLN A 112 9.02 4.01 -12.72
CA GLN A 112 9.97 4.65 -13.65
C GLN A 112 11.25 5.15 -12.97
N ASP A 113 11.14 5.53 -11.69
CA ASP A 113 12.29 5.98 -10.87
C ASP A 113 13.00 4.79 -10.16
N ASP A 114 12.67 3.56 -10.53
CA ASP A 114 13.19 2.31 -9.96
C ASP A 114 13.08 2.22 -8.42
N PHE A 115 12.03 2.80 -7.86
CA PHE A 115 11.77 2.73 -6.41
C PHE A 115 11.63 1.29 -5.88
N PHE A 116 11.20 0.37 -6.73
CA PHE A 116 11.04 -1.04 -6.39
C PHE A 116 12.31 -1.87 -6.62
N GLU A 117 13.42 -1.23 -7.02
CA GLU A 117 14.73 -1.87 -7.24
C GLU A 117 14.65 -3.08 -8.17
N LEU A 118 13.96 -2.92 -9.31
CA LEU A 118 13.72 -3.99 -10.27
C LEU A 118 14.69 -4.00 -11.46
N ASP A 119 15.54 -2.97 -11.59
CA ASP A 119 16.48 -2.85 -12.68
C ASP A 119 17.50 -4.00 -12.65
N GLY A 120 17.41 -4.88 -13.64
CA GLY A 120 18.28 -6.05 -13.78
C GLY A 120 17.85 -7.27 -12.96
N GLU A 121 16.76 -7.20 -12.22
CA GLU A 121 16.24 -8.30 -11.41
C GLU A 121 15.28 -9.21 -12.19
N ASP A 122 15.42 -10.52 -11.99
CA ASP A 122 14.43 -11.48 -12.47
C ASP A 122 13.31 -11.65 -11.45
N ILE A 123 12.17 -11.02 -11.74
CA ILE A 123 10.97 -11.02 -10.87
C ILE A 123 10.52 -12.44 -10.52
N SER A 124 10.80 -13.44 -11.38
CA SER A 124 10.42 -14.83 -11.10
C SER A 124 11.15 -15.44 -9.90
N ASN A 125 12.30 -14.87 -9.51
CA ASN A 125 13.09 -15.31 -8.36
C ASN A 125 12.61 -14.69 -7.03
N LEU A 126 11.77 -13.67 -7.08
CA LEU A 126 11.19 -13.07 -5.87
C LEU A 126 10.20 -14.03 -5.22
N ASN A 127 10.10 -13.96 -3.89
CA ASN A 127 9.09 -14.73 -3.16
C ASN A 127 7.66 -14.29 -3.52
N LEU A 128 6.67 -15.09 -3.14
CA LEU A 128 5.28 -14.82 -3.48
C LEU A 128 4.77 -13.50 -2.87
N ALA A 129 5.19 -13.13 -1.65
CA ALA A 129 4.74 -11.90 -1.01
C ALA A 129 5.24 -10.67 -1.78
N ASP A 130 6.52 -10.67 -2.19
CA ASP A 130 7.09 -9.57 -2.97
C ASP A 130 6.42 -9.46 -4.34
N ARG A 131 6.22 -10.59 -5.03
CA ARG A 131 5.50 -10.61 -6.32
C ARG A 131 4.05 -10.15 -6.19
N ALA A 132 3.36 -10.54 -5.12
CA ALA A 132 2.00 -10.07 -4.83
C ALA A 132 1.97 -8.56 -4.57
N ASN A 133 2.90 -8.03 -3.76
CA ASN A 133 3.04 -6.60 -3.53
C ASN A 133 3.23 -5.82 -4.83
N LEU A 134 4.17 -6.26 -5.68
CA LEU A 134 4.40 -5.66 -6.99
C LEU A 134 3.15 -5.74 -7.87
N TYR A 135 2.45 -6.88 -7.87
CA TYR A 135 1.25 -7.08 -8.68
C TYR A 135 0.14 -6.07 -8.34
N PHE A 136 -0.14 -5.86 -7.06
CA PHE A 136 -1.19 -4.92 -6.65
C PHE A 136 -0.80 -3.45 -6.84
N LYS A 137 0.49 -3.13 -6.82
CA LYS A 137 1.01 -1.77 -6.99
C LYS A 137 1.31 -1.43 -8.46
N ILE A 138 2.06 -2.27 -9.15
CA ILE A 138 2.59 -1.98 -10.49
C ILE A 138 2.26 -3.04 -11.56
N GLY A 139 1.45 -4.04 -11.27
CA GLY A 139 1.06 -5.09 -12.23
C GLY A 139 0.33 -4.58 -13.48
N SER A 140 -0.11 -3.30 -13.49
CA SER A 140 -0.63 -2.65 -14.70
C SER A 140 0.46 -2.23 -15.68
N PHE A 141 1.72 -2.21 -15.27
CA PHE A 141 2.86 -1.71 -16.06
C PHE A 141 3.85 -2.82 -16.44
N ILE A 142 3.92 -3.88 -15.61
CA ILE A 142 4.84 -5.01 -15.82
C ILE A 142 4.09 -6.34 -15.67
N ASN A 143 4.62 -7.36 -16.34
CA ASN A 143 4.11 -8.71 -16.20
C ASN A 143 4.77 -9.40 -15.01
N ILE A 144 3.97 -9.87 -14.06
CA ILE A 144 4.45 -10.60 -12.89
C ILE A 144 3.98 -12.05 -12.99
N PRO A 145 4.91 -13.01 -13.06
CA PRO A 145 4.57 -14.41 -13.25
C PRO A 145 4.02 -15.05 -11.98
N PHE A 146 2.96 -15.84 -12.12
CA PHE A 146 2.39 -16.68 -11.07
C PHE A 146 2.11 -18.06 -11.59
N SER A 147 2.39 -19.10 -10.80
CA SER A 147 1.92 -20.45 -11.04
C SER A 147 0.40 -20.55 -10.83
N ALA A 148 -0.23 -21.63 -11.28
CA ALA A 148 -1.67 -21.81 -11.10
C ALA A 148 -2.11 -21.75 -9.62
N PRO A 149 -1.44 -22.43 -8.65
CA PRO A 149 -1.78 -22.27 -7.23
C PRO A 149 -1.59 -20.83 -6.71
N GLU A 150 -0.54 -20.13 -7.13
CA GLU A 150 -0.30 -18.76 -6.73
C GLU A 150 -1.37 -17.81 -7.29
N THR A 151 -1.85 -18.03 -8.50
CA THR A 151 -2.95 -17.25 -9.09
C THR A 151 -4.23 -17.36 -8.26
N GLU A 152 -4.52 -18.53 -7.68
CA GLU A 152 -5.65 -18.69 -6.76
C GLU A 152 -5.46 -17.83 -5.51
N ILE A 153 -4.24 -17.79 -4.95
CA ILE A 153 -3.91 -16.94 -3.78
C ILE A 153 -4.06 -15.47 -4.13
N ILE A 154 -3.54 -15.01 -5.27
CA ILE A 154 -3.72 -13.62 -5.73
C ILE A 154 -5.20 -13.27 -5.88
N SER A 155 -6.02 -14.21 -6.36
CA SER A 155 -7.48 -14.03 -6.44
C SER A 155 -8.12 -13.89 -5.05
N LEU A 156 -7.69 -14.68 -4.06
CA LEU A 156 -8.16 -14.56 -2.67
C LEU A 156 -7.79 -13.20 -2.08
N ILE A 157 -6.55 -12.74 -2.26
CA ILE A 157 -6.09 -11.41 -1.81
C ILE A 157 -6.95 -10.33 -2.47
N ASN A 158 -7.16 -10.40 -3.78
CA ASN A 158 -7.98 -9.43 -4.51
C ASN A 158 -9.43 -9.38 -4.02
N ASN A 159 -9.95 -10.48 -3.50
CA ASN A 159 -11.32 -10.59 -2.97
C ASN A 159 -11.44 -10.30 -1.47
N ALA A 160 -10.33 -10.08 -0.75
CA ALA A 160 -10.38 -9.74 0.67
C ALA A 160 -11.11 -8.40 0.89
N GLU A 161 -12.20 -8.41 1.65
CA GLU A 161 -13.03 -7.22 1.95
C GLU A 161 -12.91 -6.79 3.41
N THR A 162 -12.58 -7.71 4.31
CA THR A 162 -12.49 -7.46 5.76
C THR A 162 -11.08 -7.74 6.27
N PHE A 163 -10.69 -7.12 7.38
CA PHE A 163 -9.43 -7.42 8.05
C PHE A 163 -9.34 -8.88 8.52
N THR A 164 -10.47 -9.48 8.91
CA THR A 164 -10.53 -10.90 9.23
C THR A 164 -10.18 -11.77 8.01
N ALA A 165 -10.65 -11.42 6.81
CA ALA A 165 -10.29 -12.14 5.58
C ALA A 165 -8.78 -12.05 5.30
N VAL A 166 -8.12 -10.93 5.62
CA VAL A 166 -6.65 -10.77 5.55
C VAL A 166 -5.97 -11.85 6.39
N SER A 167 -6.42 -12.04 7.63
CA SER A 167 -5.86 -13.03 8.55
C SER A 167 -6.07 -14.48 8.09
N TYR A 168 -7.11 -14.79 7.31
CA TYR A 168 -7.38 -16.14 6.79
C TYR A 168 -6.67 -16.44 5.47
N THR A 169 -6.37 -15.44 4.67
CA THR A 169 -5.72 -15.63 3.35
C THR A 169 -4.35 -16.30 3.49
N HIS A 170 -3.64 -16.09 4.60
CA HIS A 170 -2.33 -16.71 4.85
C HIS A 170 -2.38 -18.23 5.02
N LEU A 171 -3.49 -18.80 5.51
CA LEU A 171 -3.64 -20.25 5.70
C LEU A 171 -3.54 -21.04 4.39
N THR A 172 -3.72 -20.34 3.27
CA THR A 172 -3.62 -20.92 1.92
C THR A 172 -2.25 -20.68 1.27
N LEU A 173 -1.37 -19.90 1.92
CA LEU A 173 -0.02 -19.67 1.43
C LEU A 173 0.84 -20.94 1.65
N PRO A 174 1.59 -21.43 0.63
CA PRO A 174 2.50 -22.54 0.83
C PRO A 174 3.58 -22.15 1.85
N THR A 175 3.64 -22.88 2.95
CA THR A 175 4.63 -22.75 4.03
C THR A 175 6.01 -23.30 3.63
N LYS A 176 6.47 -23.06 2.41
CA LYS A 176 7.83 -23.42 2.00
C LYS A 176 8.63 -22.16 1.71
N ALA A 177 9.59 -21.97 2.62
CA ALA A 177 10.77 -21.14 2.42
C ALA A 177 11.54 -21.56 1.16
#